data_31b439ee1506064b62a3c85a62656c43
#
_entry.id   31b439ee1506064b62a3c85a62656c43
#
_cell.length_a   1.000
_cell.length_b   1.000
_cell.length_c   1.000
_cell.angle_alpha   90.00
_cell.angle_beta   90.00
_cell.angle_gamma   90.00
#
_symmetry.space_group_name_H-M   'P 1'
#
loop_
_entity.id
_entity.type
_entity.pdbx_description
1 polymer ?
#
loop_
_entity_poly.entity_id
_entity_poly.type
_entity_poly.pdbx_seq_one_letter_code
_entity_poly.pdbx_strand_id
1 'polypeptide(L)'
;MKKLSFILLIALIFIGCNNNDPAKRIEKLEKRVFATESQIDADIASDLVSAYCDFADANPDDANAPEYLFKAVDVSMNLNEPQRTISIIDRMLKDYPEYPRTQAALFVKAFIFETKYNNLDMAKKIYEQYLEMYPDGEFAGDCKASIENLGLSPEELVKKFEAQE
;
A
#
# COMPACT_ATOMS: atom_id res chain seq x y z
N MET A 1 -30.87 -23.36 -54.16
CA MET A 1 -31.26 -22.92 -52.83
C MET A 1 -30.31 -23.54 -51.84
N LYS A 2 -29.24 -22.77 -51.43
CA LYS A 2 -28.19 -23.26 -50.52
C LYS A 2 -28.61 -22.86 -49.10
N LYS A 3 -28.89 -23.84 -48.24
CA LYS A 3 -29.19 -23.61 -46.82
C LYS A 3 -27.87 -23.34 -46.08
N LEU A 4 -27.70 -22.12 -45.63
CA LEU A 4 -26.56 -21.70 -44.81
C LEU A 4 -26.83 -22.12 -43.37
N SER A 5 -26.15 -23.16 -42.89
CA SER A 5 -26.29 -23.68 -41.54
C SER A 5 -25.42 -22.79 -40.62
N PHE A 6 -26.06 -21.96 -39.79
CA PHE A 6 -25.39 -21.10 -38.81
C PHE A 6 -25.10 -21.96 -37.59
N ILE A 7 -23.85 -22.43 -37.47
CA ILE A 7 -23.37 -23.15 -36.29
C ILE A 7 -23.09 -22.10 -35.20
N LEU A 8 -24.00 -22.00 -34.24
CA LEU A 8 -23.82 -21.19 -33.01
C LEU A 8 -22.81 -21.92 -32.10
N LEU A 9 -21.57 -21.44 -32.10
CA LEU A 9 -20.53 -21.95 -31.19
C LEU A 9 -20.78 -21.37 -29.80
N ILE A 10 -21.49 -22.12 -28.96
CA ILE A 10 -21.66 -21.78 -27.53
C ILE A 10 -20.33 -22.10 -26.86
N ALA A 11 -19.54 -21.07 -26.58
CA ALA A 11 -18.40 -21.17 -25.70
C ALA A 11 -18.92 -21.40 -24.26
N LEU A 12 -18.90 -22.65 -23.82
CA LEU A 12 -19.09 -23.02 -22.42
C LEU A 12 -17.90 -22.45 -21.64
N ILE A 13 -18.09 -21.31 -20.99
CA ILE A 13 -17.19 -20.81 -19.98
C ILE A 13 -17.33 -21.77 -18.79
N PHE A 14 -16.40 -22.71 -18.69
CA PHE A 14 -16.23 -23.49 -17.48
C PHE A 14 -15.75 -22.54 -16.37
N ILE A 15 -16.69 -21.99 -15.59
CA ILE A 15 -16.38 -21.44 -14.27
C ILE A 15 -16.05 -22.66 -13.40
N GLY A 16 -14.80 -23.10 -13.50
CA GLY A 16 -14.24 -24.08 -12.56
C GLY A 16 -14.25 -23.41 -11.18
N CYS A 17 -14.98 -23.99 -10.23
CA CYS A 17 -14.79 -23.70 -8.81
C CYS A 17 -13.37 -24.14 -8.44
N ASN A 18 -12.40 -23.27 -8.68
CA ASN A 18 -11.03 -23.49 -8.25
C ASN A 18 -10.99 -23.20 -6.75
N ASN A 19 -10.64 -24.21 -5.93
CA ASN A 19 -10.40 -24.05 -4.50
C ASN A 19 -9.23 -23.08 -4.18
N ASN A 20 -8.57 -22.56 -5.21
CA ASN A 20 -7.49 -21.56 -5.16
C ASN A 20 -7.97 -20.15 -5.55
N ASP A 21 -9.19 -19.79 -5.19
CA ASP A 21 -9.66 -18.41 -5.35
C ASP A 21 -8.81 -17.46 -4.49
N PRO A 22 -8.05 -16.52 -5.10
CA PRO A 22 -7.16 -15.62 -4.35
C PRO A 22 -7.91 -14.79 -3.31
N ALA A 23 -9.15 -14.37 -3.61
CA ALA A 23 -9.96 -13.58 -2.68
C ALA A 23 -10.36 -14.39 -1.43
N LYS A 24 -10.68 -15.68 -1.59
CA LYS A 24 -10.97 -16.57 -0.45
C LYS A 24 -9.73 -16.85 0.41
N ARG A 25 -8.55 -16.94 -0.24
CA ARG A 25 -7.29 -17.06 0.50
C ARG A 25 -7.05 -15.82 1.37
N ILE A 26 -7.24 -14.63 0.82
CA ILE A 26 -7.14 -13.36 1.54
C ILE A 26 -8.12 -13.34 2.72
N GLU A 27 -9.40 -13.58 2.49
CA GLU A 27 -10.43 -13.59 3.55
C GLU A 27 -10.06 -14.53 4.71
N LYS A 28 -9.55 -15.72 4.40
CA LYS A 28 -9.12 -16.68 5.42
C LYS A 28 -7.92 -16.17 6.23
N LEU A 29 -6.96 -15.52 5.58
CA LEU A 29 -5.77 -14.96 6.24
C LEU A 29 -6.13 -13.73 7.07
N GLU A 30 -6.97 -12.82 6.54
CA GLU A 30 -7.50 -11.66 7.27
C GLU A 30 -8.18 -12.10 8.58
N LYS A 31 -9.07 -13.11 8.52
CA LYS A 31 -9.72 -13.66 9.71
C LYS A 31 -8.71 -14.18 10.75
N ARG A 32 -7.59 -14.75 10.32
CA ARG A 32 -6.56 -15.25 11.23
C ARG A 32 -5.71 -14.12 11.83
N VAL A 33 -5.34 -13.14 11.03
CA VAL A 33 -4.51 -12.00 11.47
C VAL A 33 -5.28 -11.09 12.42
N PHE A 34 -6.56 -10.81 12.12
CA PHE A 34 -7.36 -9.82 12.86
C PHE A 34 -8.33 -10.43 13.89
N ALA A 35 -8.40 -11.76 14.03
CA ALA A 35 -9.31 -12.43 14.95
C ALA A 35 -8.85 -12.44 16.41
N THR A 36 -7.59 -12.14 16.67
CA THR A 36 -7.01 -12.22 18.02
C THR A 36 -6.63 -10.84 18.55
N GLU A 37 -7.13 -10.49 19.74
CA GLU A 37 -6.66 -9.34 20.52
C GLU A 37 -5.24 -9.56 21.07
N SER A 38 -4.71 -10.76 20.94
CA SER A 38 -3.34 -11.15 21.29
C SER A 38 -2.42 -11.01 20.09
N GLN A 39 -1.12 -10.96 20.35
CA GLN A 39 -0.02 -10.72 19.41
C GLN A 39 -0.25 -11.35 18.03
N ILE A 40 -0.14 -10.51 16.96
CA ILE A 40 -0.25 -10.95 15.57
C ILE A 40 0.86 -11.96 15.28
N ASP A 41 0.48 -13.12 14.72
CA ASP A 41 1.42 -14.11 14.20
C ASP A 41 2.11 -13.55 12.95
N ALA A 42 3.42 -13.29 13.06
CA ALA A 42 4.20 -12.64 12.01
C ALA A 42 4.23 -13.46 10.71
N ASP A 43 4.28 -14.78 10.81
CA ASP A 43 4.29 -15.65 9.62
C ASP A 43 2.96 -15.58 8.88
N ILE A 44 1.83 -15.61 9.62
CA ILE A 44 0.51 -15.47 9.01
C ILE A 44 0.32 -14.07 8.40
N ALA A 45 0.79 -13.03 9.06
CA ALA A 45 0.71 -11.68 8.55
C ALA A 45 1.59 -11.50 7.30
N SER A 46 2.78 -12.12 7.26
CA SER A 46 3.63 -12.12 6.06
C SER A 46 2.99 -12.88 4.89
N ASP A 47 2.31 -14.01 5.18
CA ASP A 47 1.50 -14.74 4.19
C ASP A 47 0.35 -13.87 3.65
N LEU A 48 -0.28 -13.05 4.50
CA LEU A 48 -1.34 -12.13 4.09
C LEU A 48 -0.81 -11.03 3.17
N VAL A 49 0.34 -10.44 3.50
CA VAL A 49 1.01 -9.46 2.60
C VAL A 49 1.27 -10.08 1.22
N SER A 50 1.78 -11.33 1.20
CA SER A 50 2.01 -12.06 -0.06
C SER A 50 0.71 -12.28 -0.83
N ALA A 51 -0.36 -12.70 -0.14
CA ALA A 51 -1.65 -12.97 -0.78
C ALA A 51 -2.28 -11.70 -1.40
N TYR A 52 -2.12 -10.54 -0.76
CA TYR A 52 -2.55 -9.26 -1.32
C TYR A 52 -1.77 -8.89 -2.60
N CYS A 53 -0.44 -9.07 -2.57
CA CYS A 53 0.40 -8.81 -3.74
C CYS A 53 0.08 -9.78 -4.89
N ASP A 54 -0.07 -11.08 -4.59
CA ASP A 54 -0.41 -12.13 -5.56
C ASP A 54 -1.77 -11.84 -6.23
N PHE A 55 -2.75 -11.32 -5.47
CA PHE A 55 -4.05 -10.93 -6.04
C PHE A 55 -3.89 -9.80 -7.06
N ALA A 56 -3.15 -8.75 -6.71
CA ALA A 56 -2.93 -7.62 -7.59
C ALA A 56 -2.09 -8.00 -8.83
N ASP A 57 -1.20 -9.00 -8.72
CA ASP A 57 -0.45 -9.56 -9.85
C ASP A 57 -1.36 -10.32 -10.82
N ALA A 58 -2.26 -11.12 -10.28
CA ALA A 58 -3.17 -11.94 -11.07
C ALA A 58 -4.35 -11.14 -11.67
N ASN A 59 -4.71 -10.00 -11.06
CA ASN A 59 -5.89 -9.24 -11.41
C ASN A 59 -5.59 -7.71 -11.42
N PRO A 60 -4.66 -7.24 -12.26
CA PRO A 60 -4.21 -5.84 -12.21
C PRO A 60 -5.32 -4.82 -12.53
N ASP A 61 -6.33 -5.22 -13.29
CA ASP A 61 -7.46 -4.36 -13.67
C ASP A 61 -8.66 -4.46 -12.69
N ASP A 62 -8.57 -5.29 -11.64
CA ASP A 62 -9.61 -5.41 -10.63
C ASP A 62 -9.62 -4.18 -9.72
N ALA A 63 -10.81 -3.64 -9.45
CA ALA A 63 -10.98 -2.45 -8.60
C ALA A 63 -10.43 -2.63 -7.17
N ASN A 64 -10.30 -3.87 -6.69
CA ASN A 64 -9.73 -4.18 -5.38
C ASN A 64 -8.20 -4.31 -5.40
N ALA A 65 -7.56 -4.41 -6.56
CA ALA A 65 -6.10 -4.59 -6.63
C ALA A 65 -5.33 -3.47 -5.91
N PRO A 66 -5.60 -2.17 -6.14
CA PRO A 66 -4.91 -1.11 -5.40
C PRO A 66 -5.27 -1.09 -3.91
N GLU A 67 -6.48 -1.44 -3.52
CA GLU A 67 -6.87 -1.55 -2.11
C GLU A 67 -6.10 -2.66 -1.39
N TYR A 68 -5.93 -3.83 -2.03
CA TYR A 68 -5.13 -4.91 -1.46
C TYR A 68 -3.65 -4.54 -1.35
N LEU A 69 -3.09 -3.83 -2.32
CA LEU A 69 -1.72 -3.32 -2.19
C LEU A 69 -1.59 -2.33 -1.04
N PHE A 70 -2.57 -1.44 -0.83
CA PHE A 70 -2.53 -0.53 0.31
C PHE A 70 -2.64 -1.27 1.64
N LYS A 71 -3.51 -2.28 1.76
CA LYS A 71 -3.55 -3.17 2.93
C LYS A 71 -2.22 -3.92 3.14
N ALA A 72 -1.55 -4.31 2.05
CA ALA A 72 -0.22 -4.91 2.14
C ALA A 72 0.83 -3.93 2.71
N VAL A 73 0.75 -2.64 2.35
CA VAL A 73 1.57 -1.58 2.97
C VAL A 73 1.34 -1.53 4.48
N ASP A 74 0.07 -1.45 4.92
CA ASP A 74 -0.27 -1.37 6.34
C ASP A 74 0.24 -2.58 7.13
N VAL A 75 0.03 -3.79 6.63
CA VAL A 75 0.47 -5.01 7.33
C VAL A 75 2.00 -5.12 7.36
N SER A 76 2.69 -4.84 6.25
CA SER A 76 4.16 -4.91 6.19
C SER A 76 4.86 -3.86 7.06
N MET A 77 4.25 -2.68 7.24
CA MET A 77 4.69 -1.68 8.21
C MET A 77 4.67 -2.22 9.64
N ASN A 78 3.60 -2.90 10.02
CA ASN A 78 3.46 -3.51 11.36
C ASN A 78 4.42 -4.68 11.57
N LEU A 79 4.81 -5.39 10.52
CA LEU A 79 5.84 -6.44 10.56
C LEU A 79 7.27 -5.89 10.64
N ASN A 80 7.43 -4.55 10.54
CA ASN A 80 8.73 -3.89 10.46
C ASN A 80 9.58 -4.39 9.28
N GLU A 81 8.95 -4.55 8.12
CA GLU A 81 9.56 -4.96 6.84
C GLU A 81 9.72 -3.74 5.90
N PRO A 82 10.51 -2.71 6.22
CA PRO A 82 10.50 -1.43 5.52
C PRO A 82 10.86 -1.55 4.04
N GLN A 83 11.73 -2.48 3.68
CA GLN A 83 12.16 -2.70 2.30
C GLN A 83 11.01 -3.28 1.45
N ARG A 84 10.26 -4.23 2.00
CA ARG A 84 9.09 -4.81 1.36
C ARG A 84 7.99 -3.77 1.21
N THR A 85 7.75 -2.99 2.26
CA THR A 85 6.77 -1.89 2.25
C THR A 85 7.07 -0.89 1.14
N ILE A 86 8.33 -0.42 1.02
CA ILE A 86 8.75 0.50 -0.04
C ILE A 86 8.50 -0.11 -1.43
N SER A 87 8.83 -1.38 -1.64
CA SER A 87 8.59 -2.05 -2.92
C SER A 87 7.11 -2.09 -3.31
N ILE A 88 6.22 -2.31 -2.34
CA ILE A 88 4.77 -2.31 -2.57
C ILE A 88 4.30 -0.89 -2.89
N ILE A 89 4.79 0.12 -2.17
CA ILE A 89 4.47 1.53 -2.42
C ILE A 89 4.93 1.96 -3.82
N ASP A 90 6.14 1.60 -4.24
CA ASP A 90 6.66 1.90 -5.57
C ASP A 90 5.79 1.31 -6.67
N ARG A 91 5.27 0.11 -6.44
CA ARG A 91 4.31 -0.52 -7.33
C ARG A 91 2.99 0.26 -7.38
N MET A 92 2.44 0.68 -6.23
CA MET A 92 1.21 1.49 -6.21
C MET A 92 1.38 2.81 -6.97
N LEU A 93 2.50 3.51 -6.76
CA LEU A 93 2.81 4.76 -7.45
C LEU A 93 2.91 4.58 -8.96
N LYS A 94 3.40 3.45 -9.42
CA LYS A 94 3.58 3.13 -10.84
C LYS A 94 2.29 2.65 -11.50
N ASP A 95 1.61 1.67 -10.88
CA ASP A 95 0.54 0.92 -11.52
C ASP A 95 -0.85 1.52 -11.21
N TYR A 96 -0.98 2.26 -10.09
CA TYR A 96 -2.26 2.84 -9.62
C TYR A 96 -2.09 4.30 -9.15
N PRO A 97 -1.52 5.21 -9.97
CA PRO A 97 -1.24 6.59 -9.56
C PRO A 97 -2.51 7.38 -9.20
N GLU A 98 -3.64 7.05 -9.83
CA GLU A 98 -4.93 7.74 -9.63
C GLU A 98 -5.74 7.16 -8.46
N TYR A 99 -5.26 6.10 -7.81
CA TYR A 99 -5.98 5.53 -6.68
C TYR A 99 -5.87 6.48 -5.47
N PRO A 100 -7.00 6.84 -4.82
CA PRO A 100 -7.00 7.91 -3.80
C PRO A 100 -6.01 7.72 -2.65
N ARG A 101 -5.74 6.46 -2.26
CA ARG A 101 -4.81 6.16 -1.16
C ARG A 101 -3.34 6.09 -1.58
N THR A 102 -3.03 6.22 -2.86
CA THR A 102 -1.64 6.25 -3.36
C THR A 102 -0.88 7.45 -2.82
N GLN A 103 -1.54 8.59 -2.61
CA GLN A 103 -0.92 9.73 -1.92
C GLN A 103 -0.49 9.38 -0.49
N ALA A 104 -1.33 8.67 0.27
CA ALA A 104 -0.98 8.22 1.63
C ALA A 104 0.23 7.27 1.61
N ALA A 105 0.28 6.36 0.64
CA ALA A 105 1.42 5.46 0.46
C ALA A 105 2.73 6.23 0.20
N LEU A 106 2.70 7.31 -0.61
CA LEU A 106 3.88 8.15 -0.85
C LEU A 106 4.36 8.85 0.44
N PHE A 107 3.45 9.35 1.26
CA PHE A 107 3.78 9.90 2.59
C PHE A 107 4.44 8.83 3.48
N VAL A 108 3.88 7.63 3.55
CA VAL A 108 4.44 6.50 4.31
C VAL A 108 5.85 6.17 3.83
N LYS A 109 6.13 6.24 2.53
CA LYS A 109 7.49 6.01 1.99
C LYS A 109 8.49 7.02 2.54
N ALA A 110 8.15 8.32 2.55
CA ALA A 110 9.00 9.36 3.14
C ALA A 110 9.26 9.09 4.62
N PHE A 111 8.21 8.77 5.38
CA PHE A 111 8.26 8.43 6.80
C PHE A 111 9.16 7.22 7.10
N ILE A 112 9.17 6.21 6.24
CA ILE A 112 10.08 5.06 6.36
C ILE A 112 11.54 5.51 6.21
N PHE A 113 11.85 6.35 5.22
CA PHE A 113 13.22 6.84 5.04
C PHE A 113 13.68 7.70 6.22
N GLU A 114 12.79 8.51 6.79
CA GLU A 114 13.07 9.29 7.98
C GLU A 114 13.32 8.40 9.20
N THR A 115 12.38 7.53 9.54
CA THR A 115 12.33 6.87 10.86
C THR A 115 13.04 5.51 10.91
N LYS A 116 13.07 4.76 9.80
CA LYS A 116 13.66 3.41 9.75
C LYS A 116 15.08 3.42 9.20
N TYR A 117 15.34 4.26 8.20
CA TYR A 117 16.65 4.34 7.58
C TYR A 117 17.49 5.53 8.09
N ASN A 118 16.88 6.47 8.82
CA ASN A 118 17.52 7.75 9.22
C ASN A 118 18.19 8.44 8.01
N ASN A 119 17.56 8.31 6.83
CA ASN A 119 18.03 8.91 5.60
C ASN A 119 17.23 10.19 5.34
N LEU A 120 17.62 11.26 6.02
CA LEU A 120 16.91 12.53 6.04
C LEU A 120 16.88 13.19 4.65
N ASP A 121 17.92 13.04 3.84
CA ASP A 121 17.98 13.61 2.50
C ASP A 121 16.94 12.94 1.58
N MET A 122 16.82 11.61 1.67
CA MET A 122 15.83 10.89 0.89
C MET A 122 14.41 11.16 1.39
N ALA A 123 14.21 11.21 2.70
CA ALA A 123 12.92 11.55 3.30
C ALA A 123 12.44 12.91 2.82
N LYS A 124 13.31 13.94 2.91
CA LYS A 124 13.03 15.30 2.43
C LYS A 124 12.61 15.30 0.96
N LYS A 125 13.39 14.63 0.11
CA LYS A 125 13.11 14.54 -1.33
C LYS A 125 11.74 13.93 -1.63
N ILE A 126 11.33 12.90 -0.86
CA ILE A 126 10.03 12.24 -1.08
C ILE A 126 8.89 13.09 -0.52
N TYR A 127 9.07 13.80 0.61
CA TYR A 127 8.10 14.77 1.10
C TYR A 127 7.90 15.92 0.11
N GLU A 128 8.98 16.45 -0.48
CA GLU A 128 8.92 17.47 -1.53
C GLU A 128 8.20 16.92 -2.77
N GLN A 129 8.49 15.71 -3.20
CA GLN A 129 7.75 15.03 -4.27
C GLN A 129 6.27 14.91 -3.97
N TYR A 130 5.89 14.60 -2.72
CA TYR A 130 4.49 14.58 -2.31
C TYR A 130 3.83 15.95 -2.54
N LEU A 131 4.47 17.04 -2.10
CA LEU A 131 3.95 18.40 -2.24
C LEU A 131 3.84 18.86 -3.70
N GLU A 132 4.71 18.38 -4.57
CA GLU A 132 4.63 18.62 -6.01
C GLU A 132 3.43 17.89 -6.66
N MET A 133 3.23 16.63 -6.28
CA MET A 133 2.17 15.79 -6.87
C MET A 133 0.79 16.08 -6.27
N TYR A 134 0.73 16.38 -4.98
CA TYR A 134 -0.49 16.55 -4.18
C TYR A 134 -0.43 17.80 -3.30
N PRO A 135 -0.38 19.03 -3.89
CA PRO A 135 -0.18 20.27 -3.12
C PRO A 135 -1.29 20.53 -2.08
N ASP A 136 -2.51 20.06 -2.37
CA ASP A 136 -3.69 20.15 -1.50
C ASP A 136 -4.11 18.78 -0.96
N GLY A 137 -3.21 17.79 -0.99
CA GLY A 137 -3.45 16.44 -0.52
C GLY A 137 -3.60 16.36 0.99
N GLU A 138 -4.20 15.26 1.47
CA GLU A 138 -4.48 15.01 2.89
C GLU A 138 -3.24 15.22 3.79
N PHE A 139 -2.05 14.81 3.33
CA PHE A 139 -0.79 14.88 4.08
C PHE A 139 0.10 16.08 3.69
N ALA A 140 -0.40 17.06 2.92
CA ALA A 140 0.42 18.20 2.50
C ALA A 140 0.91 19.05 3.69
N GLY A 141 0.06 19.21 4.72
CA GLY A 141 0.43 19.87 5.96
C GLY A 141 1.51 19.11 6.73
N ASP A 142 1.35 17.80 6.84
CA ASP A 142 2.29 16.91 7.52
C ASP A 142 3.64 16.86 6.80
N CYS A 143 3.66 16.81 5.47
CA CYS A 143 4.89 16.89 4.69
C CYS A 143 5.66 18.18 4.92
N LYS A 144 4.98 19.33 4.96
CA LYS A 144 5.61 20.62 5.27
C LYS A 144 6.21 20.62 6.67
N ALA A 145 5.42 20.19 7.66
CA ALA A 145 5.87 20.09 9.04
C ALA A 145 7.05 19.11 9.20
N SER A 146 7.02 17.96 8.52
CA SER A 146 8.14 17.01 8.54
C SER A 146 9.40 17.61 7.95
N ILE A 147 9.32 18.29 6.79
CA ILE A 147 10.49 18.95 6.18
C ILE A 147 11.09 20.01 7.12
N GLU A 148 10.25 20.82 7.77
CA GLU A 148 10.69 21.87 8.69
C GLU A 148 11.34 21.37 9.97
N ASN A 149 10.98 20.13 10.39
CA ASN A 149 11.44 19.55 11.63
C ASN A 149 12.46 18.42 11.42
N LEU A 150 12.80 18.13 10.17
CA LEU A 150 13.63 17.00 9.79
C LEU A 150 15.00 17.08 10.48
N GLY A 151 15.34 16.02 11.23
CA GLY A 151 16.62 15.92 11.94
C GLY A 151 16.70 16.66 13.27
N LEU A 152 15.64 17.35 13.71
CA LEU A 152 15.62 17.94 15.04
C LEU A 152 15.46 16.86 16.11
N SER A 153 16.22 17.00 17.20
CA SER A 153 16.02 16.18 18.40
C SER A 153 14.70 16.54 19.10
N PRO A 154 14.15 15.65 19.95
CA PRO A 154 12.97 15.96 20.76
C PRO A 154 13.11 17.26 21.58
N GLU A 155 14.29 17.52 22.12
CA GLU A 155 14.59 18.73 22.90
C GLU A 155 14.59 19.99 22.03
N GLU A 156 15.09 19.89 20.80
CA GLU A 156 15.05 21.02 19.83
C GLU A 156 13.65 21.29 19.34
N LEU A 157 12.83 20.24 19.15
CA LEU A 157 11.41 20.38 18.81
C LEU A 157 10.64 21.11 19.92
N VAL A 158 10.82 20.71 21.19
CA VAL A 158 10.17 21.38 22.33
C VAL A 158 10.55 22.85 22.38
N LYS A 159 11.87 23.18 22.28
CA LYS A 159 12.33 24.58 22.26
C LYS A 159 11.73 25.39 21.09
N LYS A 160 11.60 24.75 19.91
CA LYS A 160 11.01 25.41 18.75
C LYS A 160 9.56 25.77 18.99
N PHE A 161 8.76 24.88 19.61
CA PHE A 161 7.36 25.14 19.92
C PHE A 161 7.19 26.19 21.02
N GLU A 162 7.99 26.13 22.10
CA GLU A 162 7.96 27.14 23.17
C GLU A 162 8.31 28.56 22.70
N ALA A 163 9.13 28.66 21.63
CA ALA A 163 9.51 29.96 21.06
C ALA A 163 8.42 30.57 20.13
N GLN A 164 7.37 29.83 19.82
CA GLN A 164 6.27 30.26 18.94
C GLN A 164 5.01 30.70 19.72
N GLU A 165 5.01 30.49 21.06
CA GLU A 165 3.98 31.01 21.98
C GLU A 165 4.28 32.44 22.50
#